data_a38e2c4c2a0f8308b6b4f0dab395a109
#
_entry.id   a38e2c4c2a0f8308b6b4f0dab395a109
#
_cell.length_a   1.000
_cell.length_b   1.000
_cell.length_c   1.000
_cell.angle_alpha   90.00
_cell.angle_beta   90.00
_cell.angle_gamma   90.00
#
_symmetry.space_group_name_H-M   'P 1'
#
loop_
_entity.id
_entity.type
_entity.pdbx_description
1 polymer ?
#
loop_
_entity_poly.entity_id
_entity_poly.type
_entity_poly.pdbx_seq_one_letter_code
_entity_poly.pdbx_strand_id
1 'polypeptide(L)'
;MFTEEEFEEFWKGWSEQEEANYKVVKDKSGKDSKKYLKKGYTHFDLRFWFPERKVELKTLLKNGLRFYNKNHQTEEWWPFNPFLKILLKTPRYKYQQSEGHYDLETKIRPICFASHIDGLIFGFYAYALTQKYEAYIAKEGFSECPLAYRSNLESKCNIQFSKEVFDEIKRRGNCSAIALDIKGYFDHIDHNILKEKWIKVIGEKLPPDQFKLYKALTEYSYVSKNSILRKYNVNLKKLAHSPSTLLDLVPGKMDYEKYQRLRVDRLIVTNNKFKVLKKKSTNPIDTTPRKFGIPQGSGMSALLSNIYLIDFDKDINERAKNEDFFYRRYCDDILIVCNSDKAETIQKEIIAKIKDEYYLEIQDKKVELTEFRPNSKGIIRAFNMKKQVNAGLTRTDAKNETLYYKPLQYLGFEFNGHNIYIRSSSLSRYFRKMKGRIIKTVVMAYSNNGKDNKIWKNQIFERYSHLGNRNFLTYAYNASKEFYKNSKNEAKEGMNSPSIRKQLSRHFTILVNTLSSKNNQRFLYKEYKGKAKKRKKV
;
A
#
# COMPACT_ATOMS: atom_id res chain seq x y z
N MET A 1 2.45 26.43 -16.05
CA MET A 1 2.08 25.28 -16.93
C MET A 1 3.35 24.71 -17.49
N PHE A 2 3.36 23.43 -17.88
CA PHE A 2 4.48 22.87 -18.62
C PHE A 2 4.70 23.63 -19.93
N THR A 3 5.94 23.72 -20.41
CA THR A 3 6.18 24.17 -21.78
C THR A 3 5.57 23.16 -22.77
N GLU A 4 5.41 23.53 -24.04
CA GLU A 4 4.85 22.62 -25.06
C GLU A 4 5.71 21.36 -25.18
N GLU A 5 7.04 21.51 -25.17
CA GLU A 5 7.99 20.39 -25.25
C GLU A 5 7.91 19.48 -24.03
N GLU A 6 7.93 20.05 -22.80
CA GLU A 6 7.78 19.27 -21.58
C GLU A 6 6.44 18.51 -21.55
N PHE A 7 5.36 19.16 -22.00
CA PHE A 7 4.04 18.53 -22.02
C PHE A 7 4.03 17.33 -22.97
N GLU A 8 4.54 17.47 -24.19
CA GLU A 8 4.55 16.38 -25.18
C GLU A 8 5.45 15.21 -24.74
N GLU A 9 6.61 15.51 -24.14
CA GLU A 9 7.48 14.49 -23.55
C GLU A 9 6.78 13.71 -22.42
N PHE A 10 6.19 14.42 -21.45
CA PHE A 10 5.50 13.80 -20.33
C PHE A 10 4.25 13.04 -20.78
N TRP A 11 3.51 13.60 -21.75
CA TRP A 11 2.36 12.93 -22.33
C TRP A 11 2.75 11.63 -23.02
N LYS A 12 3.79 11.65 -23.85
CA LYS A 12 4.29 10.45 -24.53
C LYS A 12 4.66 9.37 -23.53
N GLY A 13 5.55 9.67 -22.59
CA GLY A 13 6.05 8.70 -21.62
C GLY A 13 4.95 8.14 -20.72
N TRP A 14 4.03 8.98 -20.23
CA TRP A 14 2.92 8.55 -19.40
C TRP A 14 1.85 7.78 -20.19
N SER A 15 1.45 8.27 -21.37
CA SER A 15 0.37 7.65 -22.16
C SER A 15 0.74 6.25 -22.64
N GLU A 16 1.98 6.02 -23.03
CA GLU A 16 2.49 4.69 -23.40
C GLU A 16 2.38 3.71 -22.22
N GLN A 17 2.78 4.14 -21.02
CA GLN A 17 2.66 3.34 -19.80
C GLN A 17 1.20 3.05 -19.42
N GLU A 18 0.30 4.02 -19.61
CA GLU A 18 -1.11 3.83 -19.30
C GLU A 18 -1.80 2.96 -20.35
N GLU A 19 -1.50 3.15 -21.63
CA GLU A 19 -2.06 2.37 -22.74
C GLU A 19 -1.71 0.88 -22.61
N ALA A 20 -0.50 0.56 -22.15
CA ALA A 20 -0.06 -0.81 -21.88
C ALA A 20 -0.91 -1.56 -20.82
N ASN A 21 -1.74 -0.84 -20.07
CA ASN A 21 -2.66 -1.45 -19.10
C ASN A 21 -3.99 -1.90 -19.72
N TYR A 22 -4.21 -1.62 -20.98
CA TYR A 22 -5.44 -1.96 -21.70
C TYR A 22 -5.15 -3.00 -22.78
N LYS A 23 -6.04 -3.98 -22.91
CA LYS A 23 -5.91 -5.03 -23.91
C LYS A 23 -7.29 -5.43 -24.43
N VAL A 24 -7.37 -5.59 -25.74
CA VAL A 24 -8.50 -6.27 -26.37
C VAL A 24 -8.20 -7.76 -26.40
N VAL A 25 -9.10 -8.59 -25.92
CA VAL A 25 -8.99 -10.06 -25.93
C VAL A 25 -10.27 -10.64 -26.50
N LYS A 26 -10.19 -11.70 -27.26
CA LYS A 26 -11.38 -12.44 -27.71
C LYS A 26 -11.94 -13.23 -26.53
N ASP A 27 -13.25 -13.15 -26.33
CA ASP A 27 -13.94 -13.99 -25.37
C ASP A 27 -14.17 -15.41 -25.90
N LYS A 28 -14.85 -16.25 -25.13
CA LYS A 28 -15.13 -17.65 -25.51
C LYS A 28 -16.03 -17.79 -26.75
N SER A 29 -16.72 -16.73 -27.14
CA SER A 29 -17.58 -16.67 -28.32
C SER A 29 -16.89 -16.06 -29.54
N GLY A 30 -15.59 -15.70 -29.42
CA GLY A 30 -14.82 -15.04 -30.48
C GLY A 30 -15.03 -13.53 -30.58
N LYS A 31 -15.89 -12.95 -29.73
CA LYS A 31 -16.20 -11.52 -29.68
C LYS A 31 -15.11 -10.75 -28.93
N ASP A 32 -14.77 -9.58 -29.43
CA ASP A 32 -13.81 -8.71 -28.77
C ASP A 32 -14.29 -8.23 -27.40
N SER A 33 -13.46 -8.45 -26.39
CA SER A 33 -13.69 -8.05 -25.01
C SER A 33 -12.56 -7.14 -24.52
N LYS A 34 -12.93 -5.99 -24.01
CA LYS A 34 -11.99 -4.99 -23.47
C LYS A 34 -11.54 -5.39 -22.07
N LYS A 35 -10.25 -5.54 -21.84
CA LYS A 35 -9.67 -5.94 -20.55
C LYS A 35 -8.70 -4.90 -20.04
N TYR A 36 -8.92 -4.47 -18.79
CA TYR A 36 -7.95 -3.66 -18.03
C TYR A 36 -7.05 -4.59 -17.22
N LEU A 37 -5.75 -4.48 -17.41
CA LEU A 37 -4.76 -5.43 -16.85
C LEU A 37 -4.38 -5.13 -15.40
N LYS A 38 -4.43 -3.88 -14.99
CA LYS A 38 -4.23 -3.51 -13.59
C LYS A 38 -5.44 -3.94 -12.74
N LYS A 39 -5.22 -4.06 -11.43
CA LYS A 39 -6.29 -4.29 -10.47
C LYS A 39 -7.21 -3.06 -10.42
N GLY A 40 -8.36 -3.16 -11.06
CA GLY A 40 -9.36 -2.10 -11.01
C GLY A 40 -10.01 -1.99 -9.62
N TYR A 41 -10.57 -0.84 -9.36
CA TYR A 41 -11.43 -0.57 -8.20
C TYR A 41 -12.84 -0.19 -8.65
N THR A 42 -13.83 -0.40 -7.79
CA THR A 42 -15.22 0.01 -8.05
C THR A 42 -15.37 1.46 -7.64
N HIS A 43 -15.90 2.29 -8.54
CA HIS A 43 -16.30 3.67 -8.28
C HIS A 43 -17.71 3.89 -8.82
N PHE A 44 -18.34 5.04 -8.55
CA PHE A 44 -19.69 5.37 -9.03
C PHE A 44 -19.70 5.99 -10.42
N ASP A 45 -18.53 6.36 -10.94
CA ASP A 45 -18.35 6.73 -12.33
C ASP A 45 -18.04 5.51 -13.20
N LEU A 46 -18.27 5.67 -14.51
CA LEU A 46 -17.83 4.69 -15.49
C LEU A 46 -16.34 4.65 -15.60
N ARG A 47 -15.81 3.45 -15.78
CA ARG A 47 -14.42 3.31 -16.16
C ARG A 47 -14.16 4.03 -17.47
N PHE A 48 -13.23 4.95 -17.44
CA PHE A 48 -12.73 5.62 -18.61
C PHE A 48 -11.88 4.64 -19.43
N TRP A 49 -12.28 4.36 -20.68
CA TRP A 49 -11.49 3.53 -21.57
C TRP A 49 -10.46 4.39 -22.28
N PHE A 50 -9.26 4.46 -21.73
CA PHE A 50 -8.20 5.38 -22.13
C PHE A 50 -7.85 5.30 -23.63
N PRO A 51 -7.64 4.11 -24.26
CA PRO A 51 -7.26 4.05 -25.67
C PRO A 51 -8.22 4.75 -26.64
N GLU A 52 -9.52 4.77 -26.30
CA GLU A 52 -10.56 5.40 -27.16
C GLU A 52 -10.72 6.90 -26.89
N ARG A 53 -10.38 7.34 -25.69
CA ARG A 53 -10.62 8.72 -25.21
C ARG A 53 -9.34 9.48 -24.87
N LYS A 54 -8.19 8.98 -25.30
CA LYS A 54 -6.90 9.59 -24.97
C LYS A 54 -6.73 11.00 -25.55
N VAL A 55 -7.33 11.27 -26.72
CA VAL A 55 -7.30 12.61 -27.35
C VAL A 55 -8.07 13.62 -26.51
N GLU A 56 -9.26 13.26 -26.03
CA GLU A 56 -10.08 14.10 -25.14
C GLU A 56 -9.32 14.45 -23.86
N LEU A 57 -8.69 13.45 -23.24
CA LEU A 57 -7.89 13.68 -22.03
C LEU A 57 -6.65 14.53 -22.32
N LYS A 58 -5.95 14.28 -23.45
CA LYS A 58 -4.79 15.10 -23.87
C LYS A 58 -5.17 16.57 -24.00
N THR A 59 -6.29 16.86 -24.67
CA THR A 59 -6.80 18.23 -24.84
C THR A 59 -7.09 18.88 -23.50
N LEU A 60 -7.76 18.19 -22.57
CA LEU A 60 -8.04 18.71 -21.25
C LEU A 60 -6.76 19.05 -20.45
N LEU A 61 -5.77 18.16 -20.50
CA LEU A 61 -4.50 18.34 -19.80
C LEU A 61 -3.66 19.46 -20.43
N LYS A 62 -3.61 19.54 -21.76
CA LYS A 62 -2.91 20.60 -22.51
C LYS A 62 -3.51 21.98 -22.22
N ASN A 63 -4.83 22.06 -22.05
CA ASN A 63 -5.55 23.28 -21.69
C ASN A 63 -5.48 23.57 -20.16
N GLY A 64 -4.55 22.96 -19.43
CA GLY A 64 -4.38 23.21 -17.99
C GLY A 64 -5.62 22.95 -17.16
N LEU A 65 -6.35 21.84 -17.43
CA LEU A 65 -7.59 21.45 -16.77
C LEU A 65 -8.77 22.41 -17.00
N ARG A 66 -8.75 23.19 -18.06
CA ARG A 66 -9.88 24.00 -18.51
C ARG A 66 -10.64 23.31 -19.62
N PHE A 67 -11.95 23.47 -19.63
CA PHE A 67 -12.82 22.92 -20.68
C PHE A 67 -13.98 23.85 -20.96
N TYR A 68 -14.46 23.87 -22.20
CA TYR A 68 -15.63 24.62 -22.56
C TYR A 68 -16.90 23.89 -22.14
N ASN A 69 -17.68 24.51 -21.25
CA ASN A 69 -18.96 23.97 -20.80
C ASN A 69 -20.08 24.42 -21.73
N LYS A 70 -20.57 23.52 -22.57
CA LYS A 70 -21.64 23.79 -23.54
C LYS A 70 -22.96 24.25 -22.91
N ASN A 71 -23.24 23.83 -21.68
CA ASN A 71 -24.48 24.21 -20.98
C ASN A 71 -24.44 25.67 -20.45
N HIS A 72 -23.27 26.12 -20.05
CA HIS A 72 -23.07 27.49 -19.52
C HIS A 72 -22.45 28.43 -20.54
N GLN A 73 -22.05 27.93 -21.71
CA GLN A 73 -21.33 28.66 -22.77
C GLN A 73 -20.10 29.42 -22.27
N THR A 74 -19.39 28.84 -21.29
CA THR A 74 -18.21 29.42 -20.65
C THR A 74 -17.09 28.41 -20.53
N GLU A 75 -15.86 28.94 -20.43
CA GLU A 75 -14.70 28.15 -20.05
C GLU A 75 -14.69 27.93 -18.54
N GLU A 76 -14.61 26.67 -18.11
CA GLU A 76 -14.65 26.27 -16.71
C GLU A 76 -13.45 25.39 -16.35
N TRP A 77 -13.12 25.42 -15.05
CA TRP A 77 -12.16 24.48 -14.48
C TRP A 77 -12.76 23.08 -14.32
N TRP A 78 -11.93 22.05 -14.54
CA TRP A 78 -12.32 20.68 -14.30
C TRP A 78 -12.87 20.49 -12.87
N PRO A 79 -14.12 20.03 -12.73
CA PRO A 79 -14.73 19.81 -11.42
C PRO A 79 -14.32 18.43 -10.90
N PHE A 80 -13.29 18.36 -10.04
CA PHE A 80 -12.92 17.11 -9.40
C PHE A 80 -14.05 16.50 -8.58
N ASN A 81 -14.23 15.20 -8.72
CA ASN A 81 -15.26 14.46 -8.02
C ASN A 81 -14.86 14.16 -6.57
N PRO A 82 -15.83 14.04 -5.65
CA PRO A 82 -15.55 13.52 -4.32
C PRO A 82 -14.89 12.15 -4.36
N PHE A 83 -13.91 11.92 -3.50
CA PHE A 83 -13.29 10.62 -3.36
C PHE A 83 -14.24 9.57 -2.80
N LEU A 84 -14.13 8.33 -3.24
CA LEU A 84 -14.83 7.21 -2.63
C LEU A 84 -14.00 6.64 -1.47
N LYS A 85 -14.43 6.90 -0.23
CA LYS A 85 -13.76 6.42 0.98
C LYS A 85 -14.20 5.00 1.33
N ILE A 86 -13.22 4.12 1.50
CA ILE A 86 -13.41 2.74 1.95
C ILE A 86 -12.55 2.51 3.19
N LEU A 87 -13.12 1.89 4.22
CA LEU A 87 -12.38 1.49 5.41
C LEU A 87 -11.80 0.09 5.22
N LEU A 88 -10.50 0.01 4.93
CA LEU A 88 -9.79 -1.26 4.83
C LEU A 88 -9.48 -1.81 6.21
N LYS A 89 -10.20 -2.84 6.62
CA LYS A 89 -10.03 -3.53 7.90
C LYS A 89 -9.01 -4.65 7.77
N THR A 90 -7.94 -4.60 8.56
CA THR A 90 -6.89 -5.62 8.58
C THR A 90 -6.79 -6.21 9.99
N PRO A 91 -7.21 -7.46 10.21
CA PRO A 91 -7.08 -8.10 11.52
C PRO A 91 -5.60 -8.34 11.85
N ARG A 92 -5.23 -8.03 13.08
CA ARG A 92 -3.92 -8.25 13.68
C ARG A 92 -4.08 -9.00 14.98
N TYR A 93 -3.24 -9.98 15.21
CA TYR A 93 -3.16 -10.65 16.51
C TYR A 93 -1.99 -10.01 17.27
N LYS A 94 -2.27 -9.45 18.43
CA LYS A 94 -1.27 -8.97 19.38
C LYS A 94 -1.21 -9.91 20.55
N TYR A 95 0.00 -10.35 20.91
CA TYR A 95 0.22 -11.09 22.15
C TYR A 95 0.18 -10.14 23.34
N GLN A 96 -0.68 -10.40 24.30
CA GLN A 96 -0.75 -9.70 25.58
C GLN A 96 0.12 -10.46 26.57
N GLN A 97 1.24 -9.86 26.92
CA GLN A 97 2.24 -10.52 27.78
C GLN A 97 1.74 -10.72 29.20
N SER A 98 0.89 -9.81 29.71
CA SER A 98 0.27 -9.89 31.04
C SER A 98 -0.75 -11.01 31.18
N GLU A 99 -1.41 -11.40 30.08
CA GLU A 99 -2.56 -12.30 30.08
C GLU A 99 -2.26 -13.63 29.36
N GLY A 100 -1.10 -13.76 28.74
CA GLY A 100 -0.65 -14.98 28.07
C GLY A 100 -1.43 -15.39 26.82
N HIS A 101 -2.28 -14.51 26.27
CA HIS A 101 -3.10 -14.80 25.10
C HIS A 101 -2.94 -13.80 23.95
N TYR A 102 -3.52 -14.10 22.80
CA TYR A 102 -3.51 -13.23 21.62
C TYR A 102 -4.85 -12.51 21.46
N ASP A 103 -4.84 -11.18 21.50
CA ASP A 103 -5.98 -10.35 21.15
C ASP A 103 -6.11 -10.12 19.65
N LEU A 104 -7.35 -10.05 19.19
CA LEU A 104 -7.68 -9.68 17.82
C LEU A 104 -7.93 -8.18 17.71
N GLU A 105 -6.91 -7.43 17.34
CA GLU A 105 -7.03 -6.01 17.00
C GLU A 105 -7.32 -5.82 15.51
N THR A 106 -8.18 -4.88 15.16
CA THR A 106 -8.45 -4.53 13.78
C THR A 106 -7.81 -3.18 13.43
N LYS A 107 -6.75 -3.21 12.61
CA LYS A 107 -6.23 -1.96 12.05
C LYS A 107 -7.13 -1.50 10.90
N ILE A 108 -7.68 -0.29 11.06
CA ILE A 108 -8.52 0.37 10.05
C ILE A 108 -7.67 1.39 9.30
N ARG A 109 -7.71 1.33 7.97
CA ARG A 109 -7.11 2.34 7.10
C ARG A 109 -8.18 2.95 6.21
N PRO A 110 -8.39 4.27 6.24
CA PRO A 110 -9.24 4.95 5.28
C PRO A 110 -8.49 5.03 3.94
N ILE A 111 -9.05 4.45 2.90
CA ILE A 111 -8.52 4.55 1.53
C ILE A 111 -9.50 5.35 0.70
N CYS A 112 -9.00 6.36 0.03
CA CYS A 112 -9.77 7.26 -0.82
C CYS A 112 -9.44 6.98 -2.29
N PHE A 113 -10.43 6.51 -3.05
CA PHE A 113 -10.30 6.30 -4.49
C PHE A 113 -10.85 7.51 -5.24
N ALA A 114 -10.06 8.05 -6.16
CA ALA A 114 -10.52 9.07 -7.10
C ALA A 114 -11.51 8.47 -8.12
N SER A 115 -12.31 9.30 -8.79
CA SER A 115 -13.05 8.86 -9.97
C SER A 115 -12.08 8.36 -11.05
N HIS A 116 -12.55 7.55 -11.98
CA HIS A 116 -11.63 6.94 -12.96
C HIS A 116 -10.93 7.98 -13.83
N ILE A 117 -11.63 9.05 -14.24
CA ILE A 117 -11.02 10.13 -15.01
C ILE A 117 -10.12 11.01 -14.15
N ASP A 118 -10.53 11.37 -12.93
CA ASP A 118 -9.69 12.12 -12.00
C ASP A 118 -8.41 11.33 -11.66
N GLY A 119 -8.54 10.00 -11.56
CA GLY A 119 -7.42 9.10 -11.37
C GLY A 119 -6.39 9.14 -12.51
N LEU A 120 -6.85 9.31 -13.76
CA LEU A 120 -5.96 9.49 -14.91
C LEU A 120 -5.30 10.88 -14.89
N ILE A 121 -6.06 11.94 -14.56
CA ILE A 121 -5.52 13.28 -14.38
C ILE A 121 -4.42 13.28 -13.31
N PHE A 122 -4.72 12.77 -12.11
CA PHE A 122 -3.71 12.63 -11.05
C PHE A 122 -2.53 11.76 -11.48
N GLY A 123 -2.77 10.73 -12.30
CA GLY A 123 -1.72 9.86 -12.83
C GLY A 123 -0.74 10.60 -13.76
N PHE A 124 -1.23 11.42 -14.67
CA PHE A 124 -0.40 12.24 -15.55
C PHE A 124 0.44 13.25 -14.77
N TYR A 125 -0.19 14.03 -13.88
CA TYR A 125 0.56 15.01 -13.09
C TYR A 125 1.53 14.35 -12.10
N ALA A 126 1.20 13.19 -11.55
CA ALA A 126 2.12 12.42 -10.74
C ALA A 126 3.35 11.98 -11.55
N TYR A 127 3.16 11.54 -12.80
CA TYR A 127 4.25 11.18 -13.69
C TYR A 127 5.15 12.40 -13.98
N ALA A 128 4.57 13.51 -14.43
CA ALA A 128 5.32 14.73 -14.77
C ALA A 128 6.07 15.30 -13.55
N LEU A 129 5.41 15.39 -12.41
CA LEU A 129 6.04 15.87 -11.17
C LEU A 129 7.10 14.90 -10.64
N THR A 130 6.98 13.60 -10.90
CA THR A 130 8.03 12.62 -10.56
C THR A 130 9.31 12.91 -11.32
N GLN A 131 9.24 13.25 -12.63
CA GLN A 131 10.45 13.58 -13.40
C GLN A 131 11.17 14.79 -12.78
N LYS A 132 10.43 15.85 -12.43
CA LYS A 132 11.00 17.04 -11.77
C LYS A 132 11.57 16.72 -10.37
N TYR A 133 10.88 15.91 -9.58
CA TYR A 133 11.34 15.46 -8.28
C TYR A 133 12.65 14.65 -8.37
N GLU A 134 12.72 13.69 -9.29
CA GLU A 134 13.93 12.87 -9.50
C GLU A 134 15.12 13.70 -9.97
N ALA A 135 14.89 14.65 -10.87
CA ALA A 135 15.93 15.59 -11.31
C ALA A 135 16.43 16.46 -10.14
N TYR A 136 15.50 16.95 -9.31
CA TYR A 136 15.83 17.77 -8.14
C TYR A 136 16.69 16.99 -7.14
N ILE A 137 16.27 15.82 -6.69
CA ILE A 137 17.01 15.04 -5.68
C ILE A 137 18.36 14.52 -6.18
N ALA A 138 18.49 14.27 -7.50
CA ALA A 138 19.75 13.90 -8.14
C ALA A 138 20.72 15.10 -8.14
N LYS A 139 20.25 16.29 -8.55
CA LYS A 139 21.03 17.53 -8.54
C LYS A 139 21.53 17.87 -7.12
N GLU A 140 20.69 17.71 -6.12
CA GLU A 140 21.01 18.00 -4.71
C GLU A 140 21.80 16.87 -4.02
N GLY A 141 22.06 15.75 -4.68
CA GLY A 141 22.97 14.68 -4.23
C GLY A 141 22.46 13.79 -3.08
N PHE A 142 21.13 13.64 -2.94
CA PHE A 142 20.51 12.75 -1.94
C PHE A 142 19.51 11.73 -2.51
N SER A 143 19.63 11.43 -3.80
CA SER A 143 18.73 10.50 -4.51
C SER A 143 18.70 9.07 -3.92
N GLU A 144 19.68 8.67 -3.12
CA GLU A 144 19.70 7.35 -2.50
C GLU A 144 18.85 7.22 -1.24
N CYS A 145 18.47 8.33 -0.60
CA CYS A 145 17.83 8.31 0.72
C CYS A 145 16.34 7.99 0.69
N PRO A 146 15.47 8.67 -0.12
CA PRO A 146 14.08 8.31 -0.24
C PRO A 146 13.91 7.09 -1.15
N LEU A 147 13.35 6.01 -0.61
CA LEU A 147 13.25 4.72 -1.32
C LEU A 147 11.85 4.43 -1.86
N ALA A 148 10.80 4.86 -1.14
CA ALA A 148 9.43 4.50 -1.46
C ALA A 148 8.89 5.26 -2.67
N TYR A 149 8.00 4.59 -3.44
CA TYR A 149 7.21 5.17 -4.53
C TYR A 149 8.01 5.74 -5.70
N ARG A 150 9.23 5.30 -5.89
CA ARG A 150 10.11 5.70 -6.99
C ARG A 150 10.20 4.60 -8.03
N SER A 151 10.14 4.97 -9.31
CA SER A 151 10.16 4.03 -10.44
C SER A 151 11.55 3.88 -11.08
N ASN A 152 12.43 4.85 -10.86
CA ASN A 152 13.76 4.94 -11.48
C ASN A 152 14.89 4.28 -10.66
N LEU A 153 14.57 3.59 -9.57
CA LEU A 153 15.55 2.85 -8.75
C LEU A 153 15.87 1.47 -9.35
N GLU A 154 16.12 1.40 -10.66
CA GLU A 154 16.57 0.19 -11.36
C GLU A 154 15.76 -1.08 -11.02
N SER A 155 14.44 -0.96 -10.85
CA SER A 155 13.56 -2.04 -10.42
C SER A 155 13.90 -2.65 -9.06
N LYS A 156 14.64 -1.94 -8.18
CA LYS A 156 14.88 -2.34 -6.79
C LYS A 156 13.55 -2.47 -6.03
N CYS A 157 13.51 -3.34 -5.08
CA CYS A 157 12.35 -3.54 -4.20
C CYS A 157 12.80 -3.73 -2.74
N ASN A 158 11.86 -4.03 -1.85
CA ASN A 158 12.17 -4.23 -0.43
C ASN A 158 13.30 -5.24 -0.15
N ILE A 159 13.59 -6.17 -1.07
CA ILE A 159 14.70 -7.11 -0.95
C ILE A 159 16.02 -6.34 -0.96
N GLN A 160 16.26 -5.55 -2.00
CA GLN A 160 17.50 -4.80 -2.17
C GLN A 160 17.63 -3.72 -1.09
N PHE A 161 16.56 -2.98 -0.80
CA PHE A 161 16.58 -1.93 0.23
C PHE A 161 16.89 -2.48 1.63
N SER A 162 16.35 -3.64 1.98
CA SER A 162 16.69 -4.27 3.26
C SER A 162 18.11 -4.86 3.25
N LYS A 163 18.56 -5.40 2.12
CA LYS A 163 19.91 -5.91 1.96
C LYS A 163 20.94 -4.82 2.19
N GLU A 164 20.78 -3.63 1.58
CA GLU A 164 21.68 -2.47 1.77
C GLU A 164 21.86 -2.15 3.25
N VAL A 165 20.78 -2.10 4.02
CA VAL A 165 20.81 -1.84 5.45
C VAL A 165 21.53 -2.94 6.23
N PHE A 166 21.21 -4.20 5.93
CA PHE A 166 21.81 -5.33 6.67
C PHE A 166 23.29 -5.51 6.33
N ASP A 167 23.69 -5.19 5.11
CA ASP A 167 25.11 -5.23 4.72
C ASP A 167 25.88 -4.07 5.34
N GLU A 168 25.27 -2.88 5.49
CA GLU A 168 25.87 -1.76 6.23
C GLU A 168 26.08 -2.12 7.72
N ILE A 169 25.09 -2.76 8.36
CA ILE A 169 25.23 -3.24 9.74
C ILE A 169 26.36 -4.28 9.86
N LYS A 170 26.45 -5.22 8.90
CA LYS A 170 27.53 -6.20 8.88
C LYS A 170 28.91 -5.55 8.69
N ARG A 171 29.00 -4.55 7.81
CA ARG A 171 30.23 -3.79 7.55
C ARG A 171 30.72 -3.06 8.78
N ARG A 172 29.84 -2.42 9.55
CA ARG A 172 30.16 -1.73 10.78
C ARG A 172 30.48 -2.68 11.94
N GLY A 173 29.81 -3.83 11.97
CA GLY A 173 29.95 -4.84 13.03
C GLY A 173 29.37 -4.39 14.36
N ASN A 174 30.03 -3.44 15.06
CA ASN A 174 29.54 -2.84 16.31
C ASN A 174 28.88 -1.50 16.00
N CYS A 175 27.53 -1.44 16.04
CA CYS A 175 26.77 -0.25 15.67
C CYS A 175 25.35 -0.31 16.25
N SER A 176 24.61 0.78 16.11
CA SER A 176 23.19 0.84 16.46
C SER A 176 22.33 1.17 15.24
N ALA A 177 21.18 0.52 15.15
CA ALA A 177 20.14 0.84 14.19
C ALA A 177 18.95 1.49 14.90
N ILE A 178 18.57 2.69 14.43
CA ILE A 178 17.44 3.47 14.90
C ILE A 178 16.33 3.33 13.87
N ALA A 179 15.19 2.75 14.25
CA ALA A 179 14.01 2.64 13.39
C ALA A 179 12.85 3.49 13.96
N LEU A 180 12.35 4.41 13.16
CA LEU A 180 11.29 5.34 13.51
C LEU A 180 10.13 5.20 12.53
N ASP A 181 8.88 5.31 13.01
CA ASP A 181 7.65 5.22 12.20
C ASP A 181 6.80 6.48 12.46
N ILE A 182 6.53 7.24 11.42
CA ILE A 182 5.72 8.45 11.51
C ILE A 182 4.25 8.06 11.68
N LYS A 183 3.61 8.61 12.72
CA LYS A 183 2.22 8.33 13.06
C LYS A 183 1.26 9.01 12.09
N GLY A 184 0.44 8.20 11.39
CA GLY A 184 -0.63 8.75 10.53
C GLY A 184 -0.13 9.71 9.44
N TYR A 185 1.01 9.44 8.83
CA TYR A 185 1.74 10.35 7.96
C TYR A 185 0.87 11.11 6.96
N PHE A 186 0.07 10.41 6.16
CA PHE A 186 -0.83 11.03 5.17
C PHE A 186 -1.92 11.91 5.78
N ASP A 187 -2.32 11.66 7.02
CA ASP A 187 -3.39 12.37 7.70
C ASP A 187 -2.88 13.67 8.37
N HIS A 188 -1.54 13.82 8.55
CA HIS A 188 -0.92 14.94 9.26
C HIS A 188 -0.03 15.84 8.36
N ILE A 189 0.00 15.62 7.06
CA ILE A 189 0.72 16.47 6.12
C ILE A 189 0.14 17.90 6.20
N ASP A 190 0.96 18.87 6.62
CA ASP A 190 0.59 20.29 6.62
C ASP A 190 0.48 20.82 5.18
N HIS A 191 -0.60 21.52 4.89
CA HIS A 191 -0.86 21.98 3.53
C HIS A 191 0.08 23.11 3.09
N ASN A 192 0.49 24.00 4.00
CA ASN A 192 1.39 25.10 3.66
C ASN A 192 2.80 24.61 3.37
N ILE A 193 3.33 23.73 4.23
CA ILE A 193 4.63 23.08 4.01
C ILE A 193 4.59 22.30 2.69
N LEU A 194 3.55 21.50 2.45
CA LEU A 194 3.41 20.76 1.20
C LEU A 194 3.46 21.69 -0.02
N LYS A 195 2.75 22.82 0.03
CA LYS A 195 2.76 23.81 -1.06
C LYS A 195 4.13 24.41 -1.29
N GLU A 196 4.82 24.78 -0.22
CA GLU A 196 6.19 25.32 -0.26
C GLU A 196 7.16 24.31 -0.90
N LYS A 197 7.14 23.07 -0.44
CA LYS A 197 8.04 22.02 -0.97
C LYS A 197 7.70 21.64 -2.42
N TRP A 198 6.42 21.70 -2.80
CA TRP A 198 6.01 21.49 -4.19
C TRP A 198 6.55 22.62 -5.10
N ILE A 199 6.41 23.87 -4.69
CA ILE A 199 7.00 25.04 -5.36
C ILE A 199 8.50 24.86 -5.54
N LYS A 200 9.20 24.40 -4.51
CA LYS A 200 10.65 24.15 -4.53
C LYS A 200 11.04 23.11 -5.60
N VAL A 201 10.29 22.03 -5.71
CA VAL A 201 10.55 20.97 -6.70
C VAL A 201 10.36 21.46 -8.14
N ILE A 202 9.35 22.30 -8.39
CA ILE A 202 9.09 22.81 -9.74
C ILE A 202 9.93 24.05 -10.09
N GLY A 203 10.51 24.71 -9.08
CA GLY A 203 11.36 25.89 -9.25
C GLY A 203 10.62 27.20 -9.50
N GLU A 204 9.29 27.19 -9.49
CA GLU A 204 8.45 28.37 -9.74
C GLU A 204 7.15 28.30 -8.90
N LYS A 205 6.44 29.43 -8.79
CA LYS A 205 5.11 29.47 -8.18
C LYS A 205 4.18 28.46 -8.86
N LEU A 206 3.34 27.76 -8.06
CA LEU A 206 2.41 26.76 -8.61
C LEU A 206 1.59 27.34 -9.77
N PRO A 207 1.74 26.78 -10.99
CA PRO A 207 0.87 27.14 -12.11
C PRO A 207 -0.61 26.90 -11.78
N PRO A 208 -1.55 27.60 -12.44
CA PRO A 208 -2.98 27.53 -12.11
C PRO A 208 -3.57 26.11 -12.11
N ASP A 209 -3.15 25.24 -13.03
CA ASP A 209 -3.54 23.84 -13.11
C ASP A 209 -2.98 23.01 -11.93
N GLN A 210 -1.72 23.17 -11.59
CA GLN A 210 -1.12 22.49 -10.43
C GLN A 210 -1.68 23.04 -9.11
N PHE A 211 -2.00 24.32 -9.04
CA PHE A 211 -2.70 24.89 -7.88
C PHE A 211 -4.12 24.30 -7.74
N LYS A 212 -4.81 24.07 -8.86
CA LYS A 212 -6.12 23.38 -8.86
C LYS A 212 -6.00 21.95 -8.34
N LEU A 213 -4.95 21.22 -8.71
CA LEU A 213 -4.65 19.89 -8.19
C LEU A 213 -4.31 19.91 -6.69
N TYR A 214 -3.47 20.87 -6.28
CA TYR A 214 -3.16 21.07 -4.87
C TYR A 214 -4.44 21.23 -4.04
N LYS A 215 -5.37 22.10 -4.47
CA LYS A 215 -6.67 22.26 -3.81
C LYS A 215 -7.52 20.98 -3.86
N ALA A 216 -7.54 20.28 -4.97
CA ALA A 216 -8.28 19.02 -5.09
C ALA A 216 -7.78 17.92 -4.14
N LEU A 217 -6.54 18.00 -3.66
CA LEU A 217 -5.92 17.05 -2.74
C LEU A 217 -5.90 17.53 -1.29
N THR A 218 -5.88 18.83 -1.04
CA THR A 218 -5.87 19.40 0.32
C THR A 218 -7.28 19.76 0.82
N GLU A 219 -8.14 20.25 -0.06
CA GLU A 219 -9.54 20.59 0.21
C GLU A 219 -10.51 19.50 -0.31
N TYR A 220 -10.06 18.25 -0.36
CA TYR A 220 -10.83 17.18 -0.94
C TYR A 220 -12.10 16.83 -0.17
N SER A 221 -13.16 16.57 -0.92
CA SER A 221 -14.37 15.96 -0.39
C SER A 221 -14.37 14.45 -0.57
N TYR A 222 -15.06 13.73 0.29
CA TYR A 222 -15.23 12.30 0.12
C TYR A 222 -16.63 11.82 0.49
N VAL A 223 -16.97 10.64 -0.01
CA VAL A 223 -18.20 9.96 0.33
C VAL A 223 -17.90 8.51 0.75
N SER A 224 -18.52 8.07 1.83
CA SER A 224 -18.40 6.68 2.26
C SER A 224 -19.14 5.76 1.29
N LYS A 225 -18.48 4.69 0.82
CA LYS A 225 -19.13 3.64 0.02
C LYS A 225 -20.43 3.14 0.67
N ASN A 226 -20.40 2.90 1.98
CA ASN A 226 -21.55 2.39 2.72
C ASN A 226 -22.71 3.39 2.78
N SER A 227 -22.43 4.68 2.89
CA SER A 227 -23.46 5.73 2.93
C SER A 227 -24.21 5.81 1.61
N ILE A 228 -23.51 5.73 0.47
CA ILE A 228 -24.15 5.69 -0.84
C ILE A 228 -25.00 4.43 -1.01
N LEU A 229 -24.47 3.27 -0.68
CA LEU A 229 -25.20 2.02 -0.80
C LEU A 229 -26.47 2.02 0.05
N ARG A 230 -26.47 2.61 1.24
CA ARG A 230 -27.66 2.81 2.07
C ARG A 230 -28.67 3.74 1.42
N LYS A 231 -28.20 4.87 0.87
CA LYS A 231 -29.08 5.85 0.19
C LYS A 231 -29.84 5.24 -0.99
N TYR A 232 -29.24 4.27 -1.68
CA TYR A 232 -29.87 3.56 -2.80
C TYR A 232 -30.51 2.22 -2.38
N ASN A 233 -30.77 2.00 -1.09
CA ASN A 233 -31.37 0.79 -0.54
C ASN A 233 -30.66 -0.52 -0.93
N VAL A 234 -29.36 -0.47 -1.13
CA VAL A 234 -28.58 -1.65 -1.50
C VAL A 234 -28.35 -2.51 -0.26
N ASN A 235 -28.69 -3.80 -0.35
CA ASN A 235 -28.52 -4.74 0.75
C ASN A 235 -27.05 -5.06 1.00
N LEU A 236 -26.45 -4.41 2.03
CA LEU A 236 -25.06 -4.56 2.41
C LEU A 236 -24.66 -5.98 2.87
N LYS A 237 -25.62 -6.80 3.35
CA LYS A 237 -25.34 -8.19 3.75
C LYS A 237 -25.14 -9.09 2.52
N LYS A 238 -25.90 -8.88 1.46
CA LYS A 238 -25.68 -9.59 0.19
C LYS A 238 -24.34 -9.21 -0.46
N LEU A 239 -23.89 -7.99 -0.28
CA LEU A 239 -22.59 -7.48 -0.73
C LEU A 239 -21.38 -8.20 -0.15
N ALA A 240 -21.45 -8.65 1.10
CA ALA A 240 -20.34 -9.34 1.76
C ALA A 240 -20.00 -10.69 1.12
N HIS A 241 -20.90 -11.25 0.32
CA HIS A 241 -20.79 -12.58 -0.28
C HIS A 241 -20.66 -12.60 -1.79
N SER A 242 -20.71 -11.44 -2.46
CA SER A 242 -20.74 -11.35 -3.93
C SER A 242 -19.83 -10.29 -4.54
N PRO A 243 -19.60 -10.40 -5.84
CA PRO A 243 -18.39 -9.87 -6.44
C PRO A 243 -18.45 -8.39 -6.85
N SER A 244 -17.51 -8.02 -7.41
CA SER A 244 -16.71 -6.95 -7.93
C SER A 244 -17.41 -5.83 -8.72
N THR A 245 -18.71 -5.84 -9.04
CA THR A 245 -19.39 -4.79 -9.82
C THR A 245 -20.61 -4.20 -9.11
N LEU A 246 -20.94 -2.95 -9.40
CA LEU A 246 -22.14 -2.28 -8.88
C LEU A 246 -23.44 -3.00 -9.30
N LEU A 247 -23.42 -3.69 -10.44
CA LEU A 247 -24.51 -4.51 -10.93
C LEU A 247 -24.87 -5.65 -9.97
N ASP A 248 -23.87 -6.23 -9.31
CA ASP A 248 -24.07 -7.32 -8.35
C ASP A 248 -24.58 -6.81 -6.99
N LEU A 249 -24.66 -5.50 -6.80
CA LEU A 249 -24.97 -4.85 -5.53
C LEU A 249 -26.44 -4.48 -5.41
N VAL A 250 -27.20 -4.54 -6.49
CA VAL A 250 -28.62 -4.18 -6.50
C VAL A 250 -29.47 -5.44 -6.47
N PRO A 251 -30.43 -5.55 -5.55
CA PRO A 251 -31.32 -6.70 -5.48
C PRO A 251 -32.29 -6.72 -6.67
N GLY A 252 -32.36 -7.85 -7.34
CA GLY A 252 -33.28 -8.08 -8.45
C GLY A 252 -32.66 -7.81 -9.83
N LYS A 253 -33.35 -8.21 -10.89
CA LYS A 253 -33.01 -7.82 -12.26
C LYS A 253 -33.10 -6.30 -12.34
N MET A 254 -31.92 -5.64 -12.26
CA MET A 254 -31.87 -4.21 -12.46
C MET A 254 -32.13 -3.96 -13.94
N ASP A 255 -33.21 -3.26 -14.21
CA ASP A 255 -33.44 -2.68 -15.51
C ASP A 255 -32.24 -1.83 -15.92
N TYR A 256 -31.77 -1.99 -17.14
CA TYR A 256 -30.66 -1.24 -17.72
C TYR A 256 -30.87 0.28 -17.57
N GLU A 257 -32.10 0.76 -17.62
CA GLU A 257 -32.43 2.16 -17.35
C GLU A 257 -32.19 2.58 -15.91
N LYS A 258 -32.51 1.73 -14.94
CA LYS A 258 -32.24 1.98 -13.52
C LYS A 258 -30.73 1.97 -13.21
N TYR A 259 -29.99 1.10 -13.90
CA TYR A 259 -28.54 1.11 -13.89
C TYR A 259 -27.98 2.36 -14.56
N GLN A 260 -28.53 2.76 -15.71
CA GLN A 260 -28.20 4.02 -16.37
C GLN A 260 -28.56 5.21 -15.49
N ARG A 261 -29.65 5.20 -14.73
CA ARG A 261 -29.99 6.25 -13.77
C ARG A 261 -29.05 6.25 -12.55
N LEU A 262 -28.68 5.12 -11.99
CA LEU A 262 -27.62 5.01 -10.99
C LEU A 262 -26.27 5.45 -11.54
N ARG A 263 -26.06 5.30 -12.81
CA ARG A 263 -24.90 5.69 -13.57
C ARG A 263 -24.95 7.14 -14.04
N VAL A 264 -26.13 7.64 -14.41
CA VAL A 264 -26.45 9.04 -14.75
C VAL A 264 -26.68 9.85 -13.49
N ASP A 265 -27.16 9.25 -12.42
CA ASP A 265 -27.04 9.75 -11.07
C ASP A 265 -25.55 9.72 -10.59
N ARG A 266 -24.62 9.95 -11.50
CA ARG A 266 -23.40 10.71 -11.25
C ARG A 266 -23.69 11.98 -10.43
N LEU A 267 -24.84 12.03 -9.97
CA LEU A 267 -25.61 12.97 -9.19
C LEU A 267 -25.02 13.38 -7.90
N ILE A 268 -24.11 12.62 -7.44
CA ILE A 268 -23.22 13.03 -6.40
C ILE A 268 -22.24 14.06 -6.95
N VAL A 269 -22.22 14.24 -8.27
CA VAL A 269 -21.12 14.88 -8.99
C VAL A 269 -21.49 16.07 -9.85
N THR A 270 -22.72 16.34 -10.18
CA THR A 270 -23.06 17.60 -10.84
C THR A 270 -23.18 18.72 -9.79
N ASN A 271 -22.46 19.82 -10.01
CA ASN A 271 -22.41 20.96 -9.09
C ASN A 271 -23.80 21.44 -8.61
N ASN A 272 -24.82 21.38 -9.44
CA ASN A 272 -26.18 21.82 -9.07
C ASN A 272 -26.88 20.83 -8.12
N LYS A 273 -26.74 19.53 -8.33
CA LYS A 273 -27.29 18.52 -7.43
C LYS A 273 -26.44 18.32 -6.18
N PHE A 274 -25.15 18.63 -6.24
CA PHE A 274 -24.27 18.73 -5.09
C PHE A 274 -24.73 19.86 -4.13
N LYS A 275 -25.10 21.04 -4.66
CA LYS A 275 -25.70 22.12 -3.87
C LYS A 275 -27.01 21.72 -3.20
N VAL A 276 -27.85 20.92 -3.88
CA VAL A 276 -29.10 20.37 -3.31
C VAL A 276 -28.83 19.31 -2.25
N LEU A 277 -27.82 18.46 -2.43
CA LEU A 277 -27.42 17.47 -1.42
C LEU A 277 -26.82 18.13 -0.17
N LYS A 278 -26.06 19.20 -0.32
CA LYS A 278 -25.53 20.00 0.81
C LYS A 278 -26.63 20.60 1.71
N LYS A 279 -27.80 20.89 1.17
CA LYS A 279 -28.92 21.48 1.92
C LYS A 279 -29.74 20.45 2.73
N LYS A 280 -29.54 19.16 2.54
CA LYS A 280 -30.29 18.13 3.26
C LYS A 280 -29.48 17.55 4.41
N SER A 281 -30.10 17.38 5.57
CA SER A 281 -29.50 16.76 6.78
C SER A 281 -28.91 15.36 6.58
N THR A 282 -29.17 14.73 5.44
CA THR A 282 -28.70 13.39 5.05
C THR A 282 -27.61 13.42 3.97
N ASN A 283 -26.88 14.54 3.84
CA ASN A 283 -25.81 14.62 2.84
C ASN A 283 -24.72 13.58 3.10
N PRO A 284 -24.48 12.62 2.16
CA PRO A 284 -23.47 11.59 2.35
C PRO A 284 -22.04 12.06 2.08
N ILE A 285 -21.86 13.31 1.61
CA ILE A 285 -20.57 13.86 1.20
C ILE A 285 -19.99 14.67 2.35
N ASP A 286 -18.80 14.29 2.79
CA ASP A 286 -18.02 15.06 3.75
C ASP A 286 -17.20 16.12 3.00
N THR A 287 -17.51 17.37 3.26
CA THR A 287 -16.83 18.55 2.71
C THR A 287 -16.15 19.37 3.80
N THR A 288 -15.96 18.81 4.98
CA THR A 288 -15.34 19.50 6.11
C THR A 288 -13.95 20.02 5.71
N PRO A 289 -13.69 21.33 5.84
CA PRO A 289 -12.38 21.90 5.58
C PRO A 289 -11.32 21.27 6.49
N ARG A 290 -10.15 20.99 5.93
CA ARG A 290 -9.01 20.40 6.65
C ARG A 290 -7.82 21.34 6.54
N LYS A 291 -7.07 21.46 7.63
CA LYS A 291 -5.77 22.15 7.62
C LYS A 291 -4.63 21.19 7.32
N PHE A 292 -4.86 19.89 7.53
CA PHE A 292 -3.87 18.83 7.41
C PHE A 292 -4.43 17.65 6.64
N GLY A 293 -3.52 16.89 6.07
CA GLY A 293 -3.78 15.60 5.45
C GLY A 293 -4.15 15.65 3.98
N ILE A 294 -3.75 14.58 3.27
CA ILE A 294 -4.07 14.32 1.87
C ILE A 294 -4.69 12.93 1.71
N PRO A 295 -5.48 12.67 0.64
CA PRO A 295 -6.24 11.43 0.51
C PRO A 295 -5.32 10.23 0.27
N GLN A 296 -5.24 9.31 1.23
CA GLN A 296 -4.48 8.06 1.07
C GLN A 296 -5.11 7.19 -0.03
N GLY A 297 -4.40 7.00 -1.14
CA GLY A 297 -4.86 6.18 -2.29
C GLY A 297 -5.06 6.96 -3.60
N SER A 298 -4.88 8.28 -3.59
CA SER A 298 -4.70 9.06 -4.82
C SER A 298 -3.37 8.72 -5.49
N GLY A 299 -3.32 8.78 -6.82
CA GLY A 299 -2.08 8.58 -7.59
C GLY A 299 -0.95 9.55 -7.23
N MET A 300 -1.28 10.78 -6.81
CA MET A 300 -0.28 11.78 -6.43
C MET A 300 0.19 11.69 -4.98
N SER A 301 -0.64 11.17 -4.06
CA SER A 301 -0.35 11.25 -2.62
C SER A 301 0.97 10.57 -2.23
N ALA A 302 1.35 9.51 -2.92
CA ALA A 302 2.59 8.80 -2.70
C ALA A 302 3.82 9.69 -2.99
N LEU A 303 3.83 10.36 -4.14
CA LEU A 303 4.89 11.32 -4.52
C LEU A 303 4.90 12.53 -3.58
N LEU A 304 3.72 13.10 -3.30
CA LEU A 304 3.60 14.26 -2.42
C LEU A 304 4.11 13.98 -1.00
N SER A 305 3.99 12.74 -0.53
CA SER A 305 4.61 12.35 0.74
C SER A 305 6.15 12.36 0.70
N ASN A 306 6.77 12.10 -0.45
CA ASN A 306 8.21 12.28 -0.59
C ASN A 306 8.60 13.77 -0.70
N ILE A 307 7.84 14.54 -1.48
CA ILE A 307 8.06 15.99 -1.63
C ILE A 307 7.94 16.71 -0.28
N TYR A 308 7.01 16.32 0.56
CA TYR A 308 6.80 16.93 1.88
C TYR A 308 8.05 16.91 2.77
N LEU A 309 8.82 15.82 2.75
CA LEU A 309 10.04 15.64 3.53
C LEU A 309 11.33 15.88 2.72
N ILE A 310 11.26 16.60 1.60
CA ILE A 310 12.40 16.75 0.69
C ILE A 310 13.60 17.44 1.34
N ASP A 311 13.35 18.49 2.14
CA ASP A 311 14.43 19.20 2.84
C ASP A 311 14.93 18.38 4.06
N PHE A 312 14.04 17.66 4.72
CA PHE A 312 14.43 16.73 5.76
C PHE A 312 15.39 15.67 5.22
N ASP A 313 15.07 15.06 4.08
CA ASP A 313 15.93 14.05 3.45
C ASP A 313 17.30 14.63 3.07
N LYS A 314 17.32 15.87 2.54
CA LYS A 314 18.56 16.57 2.19
C LYS A 314 19.43 16.81 3.42
N ASP A 315 18.86 17.44 4.44
CA ASP A 315 19.56 17.76 5.70
C ASP A 315 20.13 16.51 6.39
N ILE A 316 19.30 15.47 6.53
CA ILE A 316 19.76 14.24 7.19
C ILE A 316 20.82 13.52 6.36
N ASN A 317 20.75 13.59 5.02
CA ASN A 317 21.79 13.04 4.16
C ASN A 317 23.11 13.80 4.26
N GLU A 318 23.09 15.12 4.36
CA GLU A 318 24.27 15.96 4.58
C GLU A 318 24.91 15.64 5.94
N ARG A 319 24.10 15.58 7.00
CA ARG A 319 24.55 15.16 8.32
C ARG A 319 25.12 13.75 8.32
N ALA A 320 24.49 12.82 7.59
CA ALA A 320 24.92 11.44 7.48
C ALA A 320 26.36 11.32 6.94
N LYS A 321 26.70 12.16 5.96
CA LYS A 321 28.06 12.24 5.41
C LYS A 321 29.08 12.83 6.40
N ASN A 322 28.67 13.89 7.13
CA ASN A 322 29.56 14.60 8.04
C ASN A 322 29.78 13.85 9.38
N GLU A 323 28.78 13.15 9.87
CA GLU A 323 28.79 12.49 11.19
C GLU A 323 29.01 10.97 11.10
N ASP A 324 29.25 10.44 9.90
CA ASP A 324 29.44 9.02 9.60
C ASP A 324 28.28 8.14 10.10
N PHE A 325 27.07 8.42 9.61
CA PHE A 325 25.96 7.49 9.77
C PHE A 325 25.27 7.18 8.43
N PHE A 326 24.59 6.04 8.35
CA PHE A 326 23.82 5.63 7.18
C PHE A 326 22.36 6.00 7.37
N TYR A 327 21.72 6.60 6.35
CA TYR A 327 20.33 7.04 6.40
C TYR A 327 19.52 6.53 5.21
N ARG A 328 18.33 6.00 5.47
CA ARG A 328 17.34 5.64 4.45
C ARG A 328 15.92 5.90 4.97
N ARG A 329 15.02 6.33 4.08
CA ARG A 329 13.60 6.53 4.39
C ARG A 329 12.70 5.80 3.39
N TYR A 330 11.78 5.01 3.90
CA TYR A 330 10.76 4.34 3.10
C TYR A 330 9.37 4.85 3.50
N CYS A 331 8.88 5.94 2.86
CA CYS A 331 7.65 6.66 3.21
C CYS A 331 7.67 7.17 4.66
N ASP A 332 6.92 6.53 5.55
CA ASP A 332 6.82 6.79 6.98
C ASP A 332 7.87 6.05 7.83
N ASP A 333 8.56 5.07 7.27
CA ASP A 333 9.61 4.30 7.95
C ASP A 333 10.99 4.96 7.73
N ILE A 334 11.62 5.48 8.79
CA ILE A 334 12.96 6.04 8.80
C ILE A 334 13.90 5.03 9.43
N LEU A 335 15.07 4.83 8.81
CA LEU A 335 16.11 3.97 9.33
C LEU A 335 17.49 4.65 9.29
N ILE A 336 18.21 4.57 10.40
CA ILE A 336 19.56 5.10 10.56
C ILE A 336 20.44 4.00 11.16
N VAL A 337 21.67 3.88 10.65
CA VAL A 337 22.71 3.03 11.24
C VAL A 337 23.91 3.90 11.59
N CYS A 338 24.28 3.93 12.86
CA CYS A 338 25.33 4.81 13.38
C CYS A 338 26.19 4.13 14.48
N ASN A 339 27.22 4.80 14.94
CA ASN A 339 27.96 4.37 16.11
C ASN A 339 27.05 4.39 17.34
N SER A 340 27.20 3.39 18.22
CA SER A 340 26.29 3.19 19.36
C SER A 340 26.32 4.31 20.39
N ASP A 341 27.44 4.99 20.56
CA ASP A 341 27.60 6.14 21.44
C ASP A 341 26.79 7.37 21.03
N LYS A 342 26.60 7.57 19.72
CA LYS A 342 25.83 8.69 19.15
C LYS A 342 24.35 8.41 18.96
N ALA A 343 23.91 7.15 19.09
CA ALA A 343 22.60 6.71 18.65
C ALA A 343 21.43 7.41 19.36
N GLU A 344 21.51 7.61 20.67
CA GLU A 344 20.46 8.28 21.44
C GLU A 344 20.35 9.76 21.11
N THR A 345 21.47 10.44 20.89
CA THR A 345 21.53 11.86 20.49
C THR A 345 20.91 12.05 19.12
N ILE A 346 21.37 11.29 18.12
CA ILE A 346 20.82 11.33 16.76
C ILE A 346 19.31 11.03 16.75
N GLN A 347 18.87 10.03 17.54
CA GLN A 347 17.44 9.70 17.64
C GLN A 347 16.61 10.87 18.18
N LYS A 348 17.06 11.52 19.27
CA LYS A 348 16.35 12.66 19.89
C LYS A 348 16.24 13.85 18.94
N GLU A 349 17.34 14.20 18.29
CA GLU A 349 17.40 15.33 17.35
C GLU A 349 16.50 15.12 16.13
N ILE A 350 16.49 13.93 15.55
CA ILE A 350 15.62 13.61 14.41
C ILE A 350 14.13 13.63 14.81
N ILE A 351 13.80 13.11 15.98
CA ILE A 351 12.42 13.18 16.51
C ILE A 351 12.00 14.63 16.73
N ALA A 352 12.85 15.46 17.32
CA ALA A 352 12.60 16.88 17.51
C ALA A 352 12.41 17.60 16.17
N LYS A 353 13.32 17.41 15.20
CA LYS A 353 13.23 18.01 13.87
C LYS A 353 11.93 17.67 13.15
N ILE A 354 11.52 16.39 13.15
CA ILE A 354 10.24 15.96 12.53
C ILE A 354 9.04 16.62 13.20
N LYS A 355 9.07 16.76 14.53
CA LYS A 355 7.99 17.36 15.29
C LYS A 355 7.92 18.88 15.09
N ASP A 356 9.04 19.56 15.23
CA ASP A 356 9.07 21.03 15.32
C ASP A 356 9.03 21.71 13.95
N GLU A 357 9.67 21.11 12.93
CA GLU A 357 9.73 21.69 11.59
C GLU A 357 8.65 21.17 10.64
N TYR A 358 8.21 19.90 10.82
CA TYR A 358 7.25 19.24 9.90
C TYR A 358 5.91 18.93 10.56
N TYR A 359 5.70 19.27 11.83
CA TYR A 359 4.45 19.03 12.59
C TYR A 359 3.98 17.56 12.55
N LEU A 360 4.94 16.64 12.48
CA LEU A 360 4.69 15.20 12.44
C LEU A 360 5.10 14.55 13.76
N GLU A 361 4.38 13.52 14.17
CA GLU A 361 4.68 12.76 15.38
C GLU A 361 5.29 11.40 15.04
N ILE A 362 6.36 11.03 15.75
CA ILE A 362 6.86 9.66 15.74
C ILE A 362 6.02 8.81 16.69
N GLN A 363 5.72 7.59 16.28
CA GLN A 363 4.95 6.65 17.12
C GLN A 363 5.83 6.02 18.19
N ASP A 364 5.83 6.52 19.44
CA ASP A 364 6.67 6.09 20.56
C ASP A 364 6.76 4.57 20.75
N LYS A 365 5.61 3.88 20.59
CA LYS A 365 5.55 2.41 20.72
C LYS A 365 6.31 1.67 19.61
N LYS A 366 6.70 2.36 18.54
CA LYS A 366 7.43 1.81 17.40
C LYS A 366 8.83 2.38 17.25
N VAL A 367 9.25 3.25 18.12
CA VAL A 367 10.64 3.65 18.22
C VAL A 367 11.46 2.43 18.65
N GLU A 368 12.32 1.95 17.80
CA GLU A 368 13.23 0.83 18.09
C GLU A 368 14.67 1.28 17.97
N LEU A 369 15.41 1.12 19.05
CA LEU A 369 16.87 1.24 19.07
C LEU A 369 17.43 -0.17 19.26
N THR A 370 18.12 -0.66 18.24
CA THR A 370 18.72 -2.00 18.20
C THR A 370 20.22 -1.86 18.13
N GLU A 371 20.93 -2.29 19.18
CA GLU A 371 22.38 -2.35 19.20
C GLU A 371 22.87 -3.68 18.62
N PHE A 372 23.82 -3.62 17.71
CA PHE A 372 24.53 -4.77 17.17
C PHE A 372 25.91 -4.81 17.80
N ARG A 373 26.20 -5.85 18.55
CA ARG A 373 27.47 -6.06 19.22
C ARG A 373 27.79 -7.54 19.40
N PRO A 374 29.04 -7.93 19.64
CA PRO A 374 29.39 -9.29 20.00
C PRO A 374 28.68 -9.71 21.29
N ASN A 375 28.16 -10.92 21.30
CA ASN A 375 27.67 -11.58 22.51
C ASN A 375 28.85 -12.20 23.28
N SER A 376 28.58 -12.90 24.41
CA SER A 376 29.55 -13.62 25.20
C SER A 376 30.40 -14.65 24.43
N LYS A 377 29.93 -15.08 23.23
CA LYS A 377 30.66 -16.01 22.33
C LYS A 377 31.33 -15.30 21.15
N GLY A 378 31.45 -13.97 21.16
CA GLY A 378 32.07 -13.18 20.10
C GLY A 378 31.21 -13.05 18.82
N ILE A 379 29.97 -13.53 18.81
CA ILE A 379 29.07 -13.49 17.64
C ILE A 379 28.23 -12.22 17.68
N ILE A 380 28.23 -11.42 16.60
CA ILE A 380 27.38 -10.24 16.49
C ILE A 380 25.89 -10.63 16.61
N ARG A 381 25.19 -9.97 17.55
CA ARG A 381 23.77 -10.13 17.83
C ARG A 381 23.06 -8.79 17.94
N ALA A 382 21.77 -8.82 17.70
CA ALA A 382 20.87 -7.67 17.82
C ALA A 382 20.27 -7.62 19.23
N PHE A 383 20.51 -6.54 19.97
CA PHE A 383 20.02 -6.30 21.32
C PHE A 383 18.97 -5.16 21.28
N ASN A 384 17.83 -5.36 21.90
CA ASN A 384 16.82 -4.31 22.01
C ASN A 384 17.08 -3.43 23.24
N MET A 385 17.56 -2.22 23.02
CA MET A 385 17.94 -1.29 24.08
C MET A 385 16.77 -0.86 24.96
N LYS A 386 15.57 -0.69 24.38
CA LYS A 386 14.35 -0.34 25.14
C LYS A 386 13.96 -1.42 26.14
N LYS A 387 14.10 -2.69 25.79
CA LYS A 387 13.88 -3.80 26.71
C LYS A 387 14.91 -3.83 27.84
N GLN A 388 16.14 -3.57 27.54
CA GLN A 388 17.24 -3.55 28.51
C GLN A 388 17.02 -2.45 29.56
N VAL A 389 16.72 -1.23 29.12
CA VAL A 389 16.44 -0.09 30.00
C VAL A 389 15.21 -0.34 30.88
N ASN A 390 14.11 -0.84 30.30
CA ASN A 390 12.88 -1.13 31.05
C ASN A 390 13.07 -2.21 32.13
N ALA A 391 14.06 -3.07 32.00
CA ALA A 391 14.38 -4.11 32.97
C ALA A 391 15.39 -3.65 34.03
N GLY A 392 15.89 -2.39 33.96
CA GLY A 392 16.85 -1.85 34.90
C GLY A 392 18.26 -2.50 34.84
N LEU A 393 18.58 -3.19 33.72
CA LEU A 393 19.82 -3.95 33.60
C LEU A 393 20.87 -3.18 32.80
N THR A 394 22.13 -3.36 33.18
CA THR A 394 23.26 -2.74 32.51
C THR A 394 23.66 -3.48 31.24
N ARG A 395 24.36 -2.82 30.30
CA ARG A 395 24.88 -3.41 29.06
C ARG A 395 25.78 -4.64 29.29
N THR A 396 26.33 -4.81 30.48
CA THR A 396 27.34 -5.81 30.82
C THR A 396 26.82 -7.06 31.50
N ASP A 397 25.51 -7.20 31.70
CA ASP A 397 24.93 -8.39 32.35
C ASP A 397 24.90 -9.59 31.40
N ALA A 398 26.01 -10.31 31.31
CA ALA A 398 26.19 -11.45 30.42
C ALA A 398 25.26 -12.66 30.70
N LYS A 399 24.78 -12.82 31.95
CA LYS A 399 23.93 -13.95 32.34
C LYS A 399 22.52 -13.85 31.71
N ASN A 400 22.04 -12.64 31.45
CA ASN A 400 20.69 -12.37 30.96
C ASN A 400 20.64 -11.82 29.51
N GLU A 401 21.77 -11.76 28.81
CA GLU A 401 21.88 -11.15 27.47
C GLU A 401 20.85 -11.72 26.47
N THR A 402 20.52 -13.01 26.54
CA THR A 402 19.56 -13.66 25.64
C THR A 402 18.13 -13.12 25.78
N LEU A 403 17.76 -12.55 26.93
CA LEU A 403 16.45 -11.94 27.17
C LEU A 403 16.23 -10.68 26.31
N TYR A 404 17.32 -10.05 25.90
CA TYR A 404 17.30 -8.81 25.12
C TYR A 404 17.48 -9.01 23.63
N TYR A 405 17.72 -10.22 23.17
CA TYR A 405 17.80 -10.52 21.76
C TYR A 405 16.47 -10.20 21.07
N LYS A 406 16.53 -9.27 20.13
CA LYS A 406 15.41 -8.95 19.26
C LYS A 406 15.94 -8.55 17.89
N PRO A 407 15.59 -9.25 16.81
CA PRO A 407 16.04 -8.88 15.48
C PRO A 407 15.49 -7.53 15.07
N LEU A 408 16.30 -6.75 14.36
CA LEU A 408 15.83 -5.56 13.66
C LEU A 408 14.81 -5.95 12.61
N GLN A 409 13.66 -5.27 12.59
CA GLN A 409 12.61 -5.47 11.59
C GLN A 409 12.62 -4.32 10.59
N TYR A 410 12.89 -4.61 9.32
CA TYR A 410 12.87 -3.60 8.26
C TYR A 410 12.26 -4.15 6.97
N LEU A 411 11.34 -3.40 6.36
CA LEU A 411 10.65 -3.66 5.07
C LEU A 411 10.19 -5.12 4.84
N GLY A 412 9.79 -5.80 5.91
CA GLY A 412 9.26 -7.16 5.83
C GLY A 412 10.25 -8.28 6.11
N PHE A 413 11.47 -7.93 6.48
CA PHE A 413 12.53 -8.84 6.91
C PHE A 413 12.93 -8.62 8.37
N GLU A 414 13.62 -9.59 8.95
CA GLU A 414 14.19 -9.57 10.29
C GLU A 414 15.67 -9.92 10.20
N PHE A 415 16.54 -9.15 10.86
CA PHE A 415 17.98 -9.37 10.92
C PHE A 415 18.47 -9.42 12.37
N ASN A 416 19.14 -10.49 12.76
CA ASN A 416 19.60 -10.70 14.13
C ASN A 416 21.11 -10.46 14.34
N GLY A 417 21.77 -9.81 13.38
CA GLY A 417 23.22 -9.60 13.35
C GLY A 417 23.98 -10.66 12.53
N HIS A 418 23.41 -11.83 12.31
CA HIS A 418 24.03 -12.91 11.56
C HIS A 418 23.11 -13.47 10.47
N ASN A 419 21.87 -13.80 10.81
CA ASN A 419 20.90 -14.40 9.90
C ASN A 419 19.80 -13.41 9.52
N ILE A 420 19.33 -13.54 8.27
CA ILE A 420 18.18 -12.80 7.74
C ILE A 420 16.98 -13.74 7.62
N TYR A 421 15.82 -13.28 8.04
CA TYR A 421 14.54 -14.01 8.01
C TYR A 421 13.45 -13.19 7.33
N ILE A 422 12.44 -13.86 6.80
CA ILE A 422 11.16 -13.20 6.52
C ILE A 422 10.49 -12.86 7.86
N ARG A 423 9.97 -11.65 7.98
CA ARG A 423 9.29 -11.18 9.19
C ARG A 423 8.21 -12.15 9.62
N SER A 424 8.28 -12.61 10.87
CA SER A 424 7.42 -13.64 11.45
C SER A 424 5.93 -13.32 11.29
N SER A 425 5.53 -12.05 11.43
CA SER A 425 4.15 -11.61 11.23
C SER A 425 3.67 -11.70 9.77
N SER A 426 4.57 -11.56 8.80
CA SER A 426 4.28 -11.72 7.36
C SER A 426 4.07 -13.17 7.00
N LEU A 427 4.93 -14.06 7.51
CA LEU A 427 4.82 -15.50 7.32
C LEU A 427 3.53 -16.06 7.98
N SER A 428 3.24 -15.66 9.20
CA SER A 428 2.01 -16.04 9.90
C SER A 428 0.75 -15.57 9.16
N ARG A 429 0.78 -14.36 8.59
CA ARG A 429 -0.31 -13.83 7.76
C ARG A 429 -0.50 -14.64 6.48
N TYR A 430 0.59 -15.05 5.85
CA TYR A 430 0.55 -15.92 4.66
C TYR A 430 -0.14 -17.24 4.99
N PHE A 431 0.29 -17.98 6.02
CA PHE A 431 -0.32 -19.27 6.40
C PHE A 431 -1.80 -19.13 6.81
N ARG A 432 -2.16 -18.06 7.52
CA ARG A 432 -3.54 -17.79 7.90
C ARG A 432 -4.43 -17.53 6.68
N LYS A 433 -3.97 -16.73 5.71
CA LYS A 433 -4.69 -16.51 4.45
C LYS A 433 -4.83 -17.78 3.64
N MET A 434 -3.80 -18.61 3.58
CA MET A 434 -3.80 -19.93 2.93
C MET A 434 -4.87 -20.83 3.55
N LYS A 435 -4.82 -21.02 4.88
CA LYS A 435 -5.80 -21.84 5.61
C LYS A 435 -7.23 -21.33 5.42
N GLY A 436 -7.46 -20.02 5.53
CA GLY A 436 -8.77 -19.41 5.31
C GLY A 436 -9.29 -19.61 3.87
N ARG A 437 -8.42 -19.53 2.86
CA ARG A 437 -8.80 -19.81 1.47
C ARG A 437 -9.15 -21.29 1.26
N ILE A 438 -8.37 -22.21 1.83
CA ILE A 438 -8.65 -23.65 1.78
C ILE A 438 -10.03 -23.94 2.38
N ILE A 439 -10.29 -23.47 3.60
CA ILE A 439 -11.59 -23.66 4.27
C ILE A 439 -12.73 -23.13 3.40
N LYS A 440 -12.61 -21.90 2.88
CA LYS A 440 -13.63 -21.32 2.00
C LYS A 440 -13.87 -22.18 0.75
N THR A 441 -12.84 -22.65 0.09
CA THR A 441 -12.95 -23.46 -1.14
C THR A 441 -13.58 -24.83 -0.84
N VAL A 442 -13.21 -25.47 0.26
CA VAL A 442 -13.81 -26.74 0.69
C VAL A 442 -15.30 -26.55 1.04
N VAL A 443 -15.65 -25.51 1.81
CA VAL A 443 -17.06 -25.21 2.14
C VAL A 443 -17.90 -24.99 0.88
N MET A 444 -17.36 -24.27 -0.10
CA MET A 444 -18.07 -24.05 -1.38
C MET A 444 -18.26 -25.33 -2.17
N ALA A 445 -17.28 -26.23 -2.23
CA ALA A 445 -17.39 -27.50 -2.94
C ALA A 445 -18.52 -28.41 -2.39
N TYR A 446 -18.73 -28.36 -1.08
CA TYR A 446 -19.76 -29.15 -0.38
C TYR A 446 -21.06 -28.36 -0.09
N SER A 447 -21.24 -27.17 -0.68
CA SER A 447 -22.50 -26.41 -0.58
C SER A 447 -23.56 -26.98 -1.52
N ASN A 448 -24.83 -26.55 -1.36
CA ASN A 448 -25.94 -26.98 -2.21
C ASN A 448 -25.72 -26.64 -3.70
N ASN A 449 -24.94 -25.59 -3.98
CA ASN A 449 -24.57 -25.18 -5.34
C ASN A 449 -23.24 -25.77 -5.82
N GLY A 450 -22.60 -26.61 -5.01
CA GLY A 450 -21.36 -27.29 -5.36
C GLY A 450 -21.64 -28.47 -6.30
N LYS A 451 -21.00 -28.49 -7.47
CA LYS A 451 -21.08 -29.63 -8.41
C LYS A 451 -20.14 -30.73 -7.94
N ASP A 452 -20.67 -31.92 -7.75
CA ASP A 452 -19.95 -33.19 -7.53
C ASP A 452 -18.93 -33.21 -6.36
N ASN A 453 -19.09 -32.32 -5.38
CA ASN A 453 -18.15 -32.15 -4.26
C ASN A 453 -16.68 -31.91 -4.72
N LYS A 454 -16.49 -31.43 -5.94
CA LYS A 454 -15.18 -31.24 -6.56
C LYS A 454 -14.51 -29.98 -6.02
N ILE A 455 -13.32 -30.13 -5.46
CA ILE A 455 -12.50 -29.03 -4.99
C ILE A 455 -11.61 -28.51 -6.12
N TRP A 456 -11.75 -27.25 -6.47
CA TRP A 456 -10.90 -26.58 -7.46
C TRP A 456 -9.57 -26.17 -6.84
N LYS A 457 -8.55 -27.05 -6.94
CA LYS A 457 -7.24 -26.88 -6.31
C LYS A 457 -6.34 -25.85 -7.00
N ASN A 458 -6.51 -25.62 -8.31
CA ASN A 458 -5.60 -24.79 -9.13
C ASN A 458 -5.38 -23.38 -8.54
N GLN A 459 -6.45 -22.66 -8.18
CA GLN A 459 -6.32 -21.34 -7.57
C GLN A 459 -5.65 -21.33 -6.20
N ILE A 460 -5.75 -22.45 -5.44
CA ILE A 460 -5.06 -22.59 -4.16
C ILE A 460 -3.57 -22.77 -4.41
N PHE A 461 -3.20 -23.67 -5.31
CA PHE A 461 -1.80 -23.95 -5.64
C PHE A 461 -1.12 -22.74 -6.28
N GLU A 462 -1.78 -22.07 -7.23
CA GLU A 462 -1.28 -20.85 -7.86
C GLU A 462 -0.97 -19.74 -6.84
N ARG A 463 -1.83 -19.54 -5.84
CA ARG A 463 -1.66 -18.46 -4.87
C ARG A 463 -0.79 -18.80 -3.67
N TYR A 464 -0.75 -20.07 -3.27
CA TYR A 464 -0.17 -20.49 -2.00
C TYR A 464 0.82 -21.65 -2.12
N SER A 465 1.36 -21.91 -3.31
CA SER A 465 2.45 -22.86 -3.48
C SER A 465 3.54 -22.32 -4.41
N HIS A 466 4.65 -23.04 -4.47
CA HIS A 466 5.75 -22.76 -5.39
C HIS A 466 5.40 -23.06 -6.87
N LEU A 467 4.27 -23.70 -7.13
CA LEU A 467 3.77 -23.98 -8.48
C LEU A 467 3.16 -22.74 -9.15
N GLY A 468 2.89 -21.70 -8.38
CA GLY A 468 2.34 -20.45 -8.91
C GLY A 468 3.39 -19.35 -9.05
N ASN A 469 3.14 -18.46 -10.01
CA ASN A 469 3.99 -17.32 -10.28
C ASN A 469 3.47 -16.05 -9.56
N ARG A 470 4.38 -15.10 -9.24
CA ARG A 470 4.04 -13.77 -8.67
C ARG A 470 3.23 -13.83 -7.37
N ASN A 471 3.49 -14.81 -6.52
CA ASN A 471 2.89 -14.91 -5.19
C ASN A 471 3.90 -14.61 -4.07
N PHE A 472 3.46 -14.72 -2.81
CA PHE A 472 4.33 -14.49 -1.66
C PHE A 472 5.55 -15.43 -1.63
N LEU A 473 5.39 -16.68 -2.03
CA LEU A 473 6.50 -17.65 -2.05
C LEU A 473 7.54 -17.30 -3.13
N THR A 474 7.09 -16.89 -4.33
CA THR A 474 8.00 -16.41 -5.37
C THR A 474 8.88 -15.29 -4.83
N TYR A 475 8.26 -14.29 -4.17
CA TYR A 475 8.98 -13.19 -3.54
C TYR A 475 9.95 -13.69 -2.46
N ALA A 476 9.51 -14.57 -1.57
CA ALA A 476 10.31 -15.08 -0.46
C ALA A 476 11.49 -15.97 -0.94
N TYR A 477 11.27 -16.79 -1.96
CA TYR A 477 12.35 -17.56 -2.58
C TYR A 477 13.35 -16.67 -3.32
N ASN A 478 12.89 -15.63 -4.02
CA ASN A 478 13.78 -14.65 -4.64
C ASN A 478 14.66 -13.95 -3.59
N ALA A 479 14.06 -13.55 -2.47
CA ALA A 479 14.84 -12.99 -1.35
C ALA A 479 15.88 -13.96 -0.79
N SER A 480 15.62 -15.28 -0.80
CA SER A 480 16.53 -16.29 -0.25
C SER A 480 17.74 -16.61 -1.13
N LYS A 481 17.68 -16.28 -2.42
CA LYS A 481 18.74 -16.54 -3.39
C LYS A 481 19.81 -15.47 -3.33
N GLU A 482 20.97 -15.77 -3.89
CA GLU A 482 22.00 -14.75 -4.15
C GLU A 482 21.60 -13.85 -5.31
N PHE A 483 21.24 -14.47 -6.43
CA PHE A 483 20.69 -13.76 -7.61
C PHE A 483 19.39 -14.40 -8.07
N TYR A 484 18.51 -13.57 -8.65
CA TYR A 484 17.27 -14.01 -9.26
C TYR A 484 16.89 -13.11 -10.46
N LYS A 485 16.02 -13.61 -11.33
CA LYS A 485 15.45 -12.82 -12.41
C LYS A 485 14.09 -12.25 -11.99
N ASN A 486 13.89 -10.96 -12.18
CA ASN A 486 12.61 -10.30 -11.95
C ASN A 486 11.60 -10.57 -13.08
N SER A 487 10.42 -9.97 -13.03
CA SER A 487 9.37 -10.16 -14.04
C SER A 487 9.70 -9.61 -15.42
N LYS A 488 10.74 -8.79 -15.53
CA LYS A 488 11.27 -8.24 -16.79
C LYS A 488 12.50 -9.01 -17.29
N ASN A 489 12.81 -10.16 -16.66
CA ASN A 489 13.99 -10.99 -16.94
C ASN A 489 15.34 -10.32 -16.59
N GLU A 490 15.33 -9.24 -15.81
CA GLU A 490 16.54 -8.56 -15.32
C GLU A 490 17.12 -9.32 -14.13
N ALA A 491 18.46 -9.46 -14.08
CA ALA A 491 19.15 -10.02 -12.93
C ALA A 491 19.07 -9.07 -11.73
N LYS A 492 18.72 -9.58 -10.57
CA LYS A 492 18.61 -8.84 -9.30
C LYS A 492 19.26 -9.64 -8.19
N GLU A 493 19.87 -8.92 -7.24
CA GLU A 493 20.41 -9.53 -6.04
C GLU A 493 19.32 -9.87 -5.04
N GLY A 494 19.45 -11.04 -4.41
CA GLY A 494 18.71 -11.41 -3.21
C GLY A 494 19.60 -11.27 -1.97
N MET A 495 19.18 -11.89 -0.87
CA MET A 495 19.87 -11.79 0.43
C MET A 495 20.77 -13.01 0.73
N ASN A 496 20.85 -13.97 -0.17
CA ASN A 496 21.57 -15.26 -0.01
C ASN A 496 21.35 -15.88 1.39
N SER A 497 20.07 -16.05 1.78
CA SER A 497 19.70 -16.46 3.13
C SER A 497 19.22 -17.90 3.21
N PRO A 498 20.04 -18.83 3.75
CA PRO A 498 19.59 -20.19 4.07
C PRO A 498 18.47 -20.22 5.11
N SER A 499 18.43 -19.25 6.02
CA SER A 499 17.41 -19.16 7.06
C SER A 499 16.02 -18.87 6.49
N ILE A 500 15.90 -18.04 5.44
CA ILE A 500 14.64 -17.86 4.71
C ILE A 500 14.20 -19.17 4.05
N ARG A 501 15.12 -19.90 3.39
CA ARG A 501 14.80 -21.21 2.78
C ARG A 501 14.28 -22.19 3.80
N LYS A 502 14.88 -22.25 4.99
CA LYS A 502 14.45 -23.09 6.10
C LYS A 502 13.04 -22.73 6.59
N GLN A 503 12.71 -21.43 6.68
CA GLN A 503 11.34 -20.98 7.03
C GLN A 503 10.28 -21.46 6.03
N LEU A 504 10.64 -21.62 4.75
CA LEU A 504 9.72 -21.98 3.68
C LEU A 504 9.66 -23.49 3.40
N SER A 505 10.58 -24.30 3.92
CA SER A 505 10.74 -25.72 3.55
C SER A 505 9.47 -26.54 3.69
N ARG A 506 8.64 -26.29 4.69
CA ARG A 506 7.42 -27.06 4.99
C ARG A 506 6.12 -26.47 4.41
N HIS A 507 6.19 -25.37 3.64
CA HIS A 507 4.98 -24.67 3.18
C HIS A 507 4.02 -25.56 2.39
N PHE A 508 4.55 -26.40 1.49
CA PHE A 508 3.75 -27.27 0.62
C PHE A 508 3.10 -28.41 1.41
N THR A 509 3.85 -29.04 2.28
CA THR A 509 3.33 -30.09 3.19
C THR A 509 2.19 -29.54 4.06
N ILE A 510 2.36 -28.34 4.65
CA ILE A 510 1.32 -27.69 5.44
C ILE A 510 0.08 -27.40 4.59
N LEU A 511 0.25 -26.96 3.34
CA LEU A 511 -0.87 -26.69 2.41
C LEU A 511 -1.64 -27.98 2.11
N VAL A 512 -0.94 -29.05 1.69
CA VAL A 512 -1.56 -30.33 1.30
C VAL A 512 -2.26 -30.97 2.50
N ASN A 513 -1.61 -31.04 3.66
CA ASN A 513 -2.19 -31.62 4.87
C ASN A 513 -3.43 -30.83 5.34
N THR A 514 -3.37 -29.49 5.28
CA THR A 514 -4.54 -28.66 5.61
C THR A 514 -5.69 -28.91 4.65
N LEU A 515 -5.42 -29.02 3.36
CA LEU A 515 -6.45 -29.27 2.34
C LEU A 515 -7.11 -30.64 2.55
N SER A 516 -6.31 -31.69 2.73
CA SER A 516 -6.81 -33.05 2.97
C SER A 516 -7.62 -33.17 4.25
N SER A 517 -7.10 -32.63 5.36
CA SER A 517 -7.81 -32.64 6.65
C SER A 517 -9.16 -31.90 6.57
N LYS A 518 -9.22 -30.72 5.97
CA LYS A 518 -10.47 -29.95 5.85
C LYS A 518 -11.46 -30.59 4.88
N ASN A 519 -10.97 -31.21 3.81
CA ASN A 519 -11.81 -31.98 2.89
C ASN A 519 -12.47 -33.18 3.61
N ASN A 520 -11.70 -33.99 4.32
CA ASN A 520 -12.21 -35.15 5.06
C ASN A 520 -13.21 -34.75 6.15
N GLN A 521 -12.91 -33.72 6.95
CA GLN A 521 -13.84 -33.18 7.95
C GLN A 521 -15.18 -32.79 7.34
N ARG A 522 -15.17 -32.15 6.16
CA ARG A 522 -16.40 -31.67 5.52
C ARG A 522 -17.19 -32.80 4.86
N PHE A 523 -16.51 -33.79 4.29
CA PHE A 523 -17.12 -34.96 3.74
C PHE A 523 -17.90 -35.74 4.83
N LEU A 524 -17.27 -36.06 5.94
CA LEU A 524 -17.89 -36.76 7.08
C LEU A 524 -19.09 -35.96 7.65
N TYR A 525 -18.98 -34.63 7.77
CA TYR A 525 -20.08 -33.80 8.22
C TYR A 525 -21.28 -33.84 7.28
N LYS A 526 -21.06 -33.87 5.97
CA LYS A 526 -22.14 -33.96 4.97
C LYS A 526 -22.82 -35.31 5.01
N GLU A 527 -22.06 -36.41 5.15
CA GLU A 527 -22.61 -37.75 5.36
C GLU A 527 -23.46 -37.83 6.62
N TYR A 528 -22.96 -37.32 7.75
CA TYR A 528 -23.69 -37.31 9.01
C TYR A 528 -25.04 -36.59 8.89
N LYS A 529 -25.06 -35.40 8.29
CA LYS A 529 -26.32 -34.66 8.01
C LYS A 529 -27.26 -35.40 7.07
N GLY A 530 -26.74 -36.10 6.08
CA GLY A 530 -27.53 -36.92 5.16
C GLY A 530 -28.22 -38.08 5.88
N LYS A 531 -27.52 -38.78 6.77
CA LYS A 531 -28.04 -39.88 7.61
C LYS A 531 -29.10 -39.35 8.62
N ALA A 532 -28.85 -38.17 9.24
CA ALA A 532 -29.79 -37.55 10.17
C ALA A 532 -31.11 -37.09 9.48
N LYS A 533 -31.04 -36.60 8.24
CA LYS A 533 -32.24 -36.28 7.46
C LYS A 533 -33.06 -37.48 7.04
N LYS A 534 -32.41 -38.61 6.73
CA LYS A 534 -33.10 -39.90 6.42
C LYS A 534 -33.82 -40.44 7.65
N ARG A 535 -33.22 -40.37 8.84
CA ARG A 535 -33.84 -40.78 10.12
C ARG A 535 -35.04 -39.92 10.56
N LYS A 536 -35.14 -38.64 10.11
CA LYS A 536 -36.31 -37.77 10.39
C LYS A 536 -37.46 -37.93 9.36
N LYS A 537 -37.28 -38.73 8.29
CA LYS A 537 -38.31 -39.00 7.27
C LYS A 537 -38.90 -40.41 7.40
N VAL A 538 -38.43 -41.22 8.35
CA VAL A 538 -39.00 -42.47 8.85
C VAL A 538 -39.64 -42.19 10.22
#